data_64ab7a9bd6fdb8689e42b98fd5ad96f6
#
_entry.id   64ab7a9bd6fdb8689e42b98fd5ad96f6
#
_cell.length_a   1.000
_cell.length_b   1.000
_cell.length_c   1.000
_cell.angle_alpha   90.00
_cell.angle_beta   90.00
_cell.angle_gamma   90.00
#
_symmetry.space_group_name_H-M   'P 1'
#
loop_
_entity.id
_entity.type
_entity.pdbx_description
1 polymer ?
#
loop_
_entity_poly.entity_id
_entity_poly.type
_entity_poly.pdbx_seq_one_letter_code
_entity_poly.pdbx_strand_id
1 'polypeptide(L)'
;MRQKDYGIIIICLAISGGMFYLAAIQQDPIRQSREKMGLVMNAALENAPPSLAFATVAMGAFRGLVVDVLWMRAEDLKEKGQFFDAKQLADWITILQPRFASVWDFHAWNMAYNISVTIPNTQCQERWRWVRNGYELLRDKGIPLNPKSIILYRQLAWIFIHKIGDVSDDCHLYYKKELALSMRSLLGDNASNGIFDELAEAPQTLDEAMADEQTAQFVAALQKADTAFSQTEKLVEQYLSLRQTPDRFAPGAFAVIDQFRESSGLKKFDTFARASQIRHLWKMDPAYMRKMNQIYGPANLKDPNQKEPLNWEHPAVHAMYWAARGLEIAGRPEQYRVDEKNTDRIIFHGLQMLYRSGKTTLYTTKDGQTSFFQRPDLRMFDSCDTIWKKIIEKYEGLEKGNPKAVRGGHKNFLEQAVMSFYQAGHVNIALRIYKDLITRYPRDESGYEYEQYKLSMVEFAKWQLKSEFSSLGNDDATEFIMMVLREGYFRYAVHDDDEAAGREKMVQEVYAMFQKEHSDESYRFGLPSMELLRYMAFMDFLNDPEYPKELRMSLLGRIQVERPDLFEKLKKQEQQYFQELQKQQQAQPANP
;
A
#
# COMPACT_ATOMS: atom_id res chain seq x y z
N MET A 1 -4.24 8.33 75.32
CA MET A 1 -3.29 9.14 74.51
C MET A 1 -2.60 10.12 75.47
N ARG A 2 -1.26 10.14 75.45
CA ARG A 2 -0.47 11.07 76.28
C ARG A 2 -0.52 12.47 75.64
N GLN A 3 -0.46 13.54 76.47
CA GLN A 3 -0.48 14.94 75.98
C GLN A 3 0.54 15.20 74.82
N LYS A 4 1.63 14.48 74.80
CA LYS A 4 2.65 14.51 73.73
C LYS A 4 2.10 14.03 72.39
N ASP A 5 1.15 13.09 72.36
CA ASP A 5 0.58 12.55 71.16
C ASP A 5 -0.33 13.58 70.46
N TYR A 6 -1.04 14.41 71.19
CA TYR A 6 -1.83 15.52 70.65
C TYR A 6 -0.96 16.61 70.02
N GLY A 7 0.22 16.89 70.63
CA GLY A 7 1.15 17.84 70.05
C GLY A 7 1.70 17.37 68.68
N ILE A 8 2.06 16.08 68.59
CA ILE A 8 2.51 15.49 67.32
C ILE A 8 1.40 15.51 66.25
N ILE A 9 0.18 15.19 66.59
CA ILE A 9 -0.97 15.23 65.68
C ILE A 9 -1.20 16.63 65.12
N ILE A 10 -1.15 17.65 66.01
CA ILE A 10 -1.35 19.06 65.59
C ILE A 10 -0.22 19.50 64.64
N ILE A 11 1.02 19.14 64.92
CA ILE A 11 2.19 19.44 64.05
C ILE A 11 2.02 18.74 62.70
N CYS A 12 1.63 17.47 62.67
CA CYS A 12 1.42 16.72 61.42
C CYS A 12 0.26 17.33 60.60
N LEU A 13 -0.81 17.76 61.21
CA LEU A 13 -1.93 18.44 60.57
C LEU A 13 -1.50 19.81 60.02
N ALA A 14 -0.73 20.58 60.75
CA ALA A 14 -0.21 21.87 60.29
C ALA A 14 0.75 21.70 59.09
N ILE A 15 1.66 20.72 59.15
CA ILE A 15 2.54 20.38 58.03
C ILE A 15 1.75 19.91 56.80
N SER A 16 0.78 19.01 56.97
CA SER A 16 -0.12 18.58 55.90
C SER A 16 -0.89 19.76 55.30
N GLY A 17 -1.47 20.63 56.12
CA GLY A 17 -2.16 21.84 55.65
C GLY A 17 -1.23 22.78 54.85
N GLY A 18 -0.01 22.98 55.36
CA GLY A 18 1.01 23.75 54.65
C GLY A 18 1.43 23.15 53.29
N MET A 19 1.57 21.83 53.25
CA MET A 19 1.90 21.12 51.98
C MET A 19 0.70 21.19 50.99
N PHE A 20 -0.53 21.05 51.45
CA PHE A 20 -1.70 21.22 50.59
C PHE A 20 -1.83 22.65 50.06
N TYR A 21 -1.55 23.66 50.87
CA TYR A 21 -1.55 25.05 50.44
C TYR A 21 -0.47 25.34 49.40
N LEU A 22 0.75 24.83 49.58
CA LEU A 22 1.84 24.93 48.58
C LEU A 22 1.49 24.21 47.28
N ALA A 23 0.88 23.05 47.38
CA ALA A 23 0.41 22.30 46.18
C ALA A 23 -0.68 23.08 45.42
N ALA A 24 -1.62 23.73 46.15
CA ALA A 24 -2.65 24.54 45.56
C ALA A 24 -2.12 25.74 44.79
N ILE A 25 -1.12 26.45 45.32
CA ILE A 25 -0.46 27.58 44.63
C ILE A 25 0.25 27.15 43.34
N GLN A 26 0.76 25.94 43.31
CA GLN A 26 1.44 25.41 42.08
C GLN A 26 0.47 24.90 41.01
N GLN A 27 -0.80 24.75 41.30
CA GLN A 27 -1.77 24.26 40.31
C GLN A 27 -1.92 25.18 39.09
N ASP A 28 -2.01 26.51 39.30
CA ASP A 28 -2.18 27.46 38.21
C ASP A 28 -0.99 27.54 37.25
N PRO A 29 0.27 27.62 37.70
CA PRO A 29 1.44 27.53 36.81
C PRO A 29 1.52 26.22 36.05
N ILE A 30 1.20 25.10 36.71
CA ILE A 30 1.16 23.77 36.09
C ILE A 30 0.07 23.72 35.02
N ARG A 31 -1.13 24.25 35.31
CA ARG A 31 -2.25 24.32 34.37
C ARG A 31 -1.88 25.14 33.15
N GLN A 32 -1.33 26.33 33.31
CA GLN A 32 -0.87 27.19 32.21
C GLN A 32 0.24 26.51 31.37
N SER A 33 1.19 25.86 32.01
CA SER A 33 2.22 25.06 31.30
C SER A 33 1.60 23.93 30.49
N ARG A 34 0.63 23.21 31.06
CA ARG A 34 -0.09 22.12 30.38
C ARG A 34 -0.94 22.65 29.21
N GLU A 35 -1.56 23.81 29.34
CA GLU A 35 -2.29 24.47 28.25
C GLU A 35 -1.36 24.88 27.12
N LYS A 36 -0.23 25.52 27.44
CA LYS A 36 0.82 25.87 26.45
C LYS A 36 1.40 24.67 25.73
N MET A 37 1.55 23.55 26.42
CA MET A 37 2.02 22.29 25.84
C MET A 37 0.91 21.50 25.14
N GLY A 38 -0.33 22.00 25.09
CA GLY A 38 -1.47 21.32 24.51
C GLY A 38 -1.85 20.03 25.27
N LEU A 39 -1.56 19.94 26.54
CA LEU A 39 -1.84 18.77 27.39
C LEU A 39 -3.19 18.87 28.13
N VAL A 40 -3.94 19.97 27.98
CA VAL A 40 -5.26 20.14 28.57
C VAL A 40 -6.34 19.78 27.54
N MET A 41 -7.20 18.85 27.88
CA MET A 41 -8.38 18.47 27.06
C MET A 41 -9.65 18.94 27.77
N ASN A 42 -10.34 19.91 27.18
CA ASN A 42 -11.70 20.26 27.60
C ASN A 42 -12.77 19.53 26.75
N ALA A 43 -12.42 19.08 25.55
CA ALA A 43 -13.38 18.50 24.58
C ALA A 43 -13.85 17.06 24.88
N ALA A 44 -13.12 16.30 25.70
CA ALA A 44 -13.47 14.89 25.96
C ALA A 44 -14.68 14.72 26.92
N LEU A 45 -15.05 15.78 27.66
CA LEU A 45 -16.15 15.73 28.63
C LEU A 45 -17.49 16.20 28.02
N GLU A 46 -17.49 16.98 26.94
CA GLU A 46 -18.73 17.54 26.35
C GLU A 46 -19.59 16.47 25.68
N ASN A 47 -19.00 15.36 25.19
CA ASN A 47 -19.73 14.27 24.52
C ASN A 47 -19.66 12.93 25.25
N ALA A 48 -19.18 12.90 26.49
CA ALA A 48 -19.08 11.67 27.26
C ALA A 48 -20.43 11.35 27.95
N PRO A 49 -20.85 10.06 28.05
CA PRO A 49 -21.99 9.67 28.87
C PRO A 49 -21.85 10.20 30.29
N PRO A 50 -22.94 10.65 30.94
CA PRO A 50 -22.89 11.27 32.27
C PRO A 50 -22.21 10.41 33.34
N SER A 51 -22.35 9.10 33.27
CA SER A 51 -21.65 8.13 34.14
C SER A 51 -20.13 8.16 33.97
N LEU A 52 -19.65 8.36 32.75
CA LEU A 52 -18.24 8.41 32.43
C LEU A 52 -17.63 9.77 32.81
N ALA A 53 -18.35 10.85 32.55
CA ALA A 53 -17.96 12.19 33.01
C ALA A 53 -17.84 12.24 34.53
N PHE A 54 -18.83 11.68 35.25
CA PHE A 54 -18.82 11.54 36.72
C PHE A 54 -17.63 10.67 37.19
N ALA A 55 -17.41 9.49 36.57
CA ALA A 55 -16.29 8.63 36.91
C ALA A 55 -14.93 9.32 36.67
N THR A 56 -14.81 10.10 35.59
CA THR A 56 -13.58 10.83 35.24
C THR A 56 -13.28 11.94 36.28
N VAL A 57 -14.33 12.63 36.76
CA VAL A 57 -14.20 13.68 37.77
C VAL A 57 -14.00 13.07 39.16
N ALA A 58 -14.80 12.06 39.54
CA ALA A 58 -14.76 11.43 40.85
C ALA A 58 -13.44 10.62 41.08
N MET A 59 -12.92 9.97 40.07
CA MET A 59 -11.65 9.21 40.17
C MET A 59 -10.42 10.10 40.16
N GLY A 60 -10.48 11.33 39.63
CA GLY A 60 -9.40 12.32 39.69
C GLY A 60 -8.00 11.74 39.54
N ALA A 61 -7.19 11.76 40.60
CA ALA A 61 -5.83 11.24 40.64
C ALA A 61 -5.75 9.70 40.53
N PHE A 62 -6.80 8.95 40.86
CA PHE A 62 -6.83 7.48 40.77
C PHE A 62 -7.03 6.96 39.35
N ARG A 63 -7.42 7.82 38.41
CA ARG A 63 -7.64 7.45 37.01
C ARG A 63 -6.43 6.75 36.41
N GLY A 64 -5.20 7.22 36.70
CA GLY A 64 -3.97 6.58 36.24
C GLY A 64 -3.83 5.15 36.75
N LEU A 65 -4.06 4.92 38.05
CA LEU A 65 -4.00 3.57 38.63
C LEU A 65 -5.02 2.61 38.01
N VAL A 66 -6.24 3.09 37.75
CA VAL A 66 -7.26 2.28 37.09
C VAL A 66 -6.81 1.91 35.67
N VAL A 67 -6.26 2.86 34.93
CA VAL A 67 -5.72 2.62 33.59
C VAL A 67 -4.58 1.61 33.60
N ASP A 68 -3.65 1.71 34.58
CA ASP A 68 -2.54 0.78 34.71
C ASP A 68 -3.02 -0.66 34.97
N VAL A 69 -4.00 -0.82 35.86
CA VAL A 69 -4.62 -2.14 36.13
C VAL A 69 -5.34 -2.70 34.91
N LEU A 70 -6.12 -1.86 34.20
CA LEU A 70 -6.79 -2.26 32.97
C LEU A 70 -5.79 -2.63 31.88
N TRP A 71 -4.67 -1.90 31.79
CA TRP A 71 -3.62 -2.17 30.82
C TRP A 71 -2.95 -3.52 31.07
N MET A 72 -2.49 -3.77 32.29
CA MET A 72 -1.89 -5.07 32.65
C MET A 72 -2.85 -6.23 32.35
N ARG A 73 -4.15 -6.05 32.67
CA ARG A 73 -5.15 -7.06 32.38
C ARG A 73 -5.39 -7.24 30.88
N ALA A 74 -5.37 -6.17 30.08
CA ALA A 74 -5.53 -6.24 28.63
C ALA A 74 -4.36 -7.00 27.97
N GLU A 75 -3.13 -6.80 28.47
CA GLU A 75 -1.96 -7.56 28.00
C GLU A 75 -2.04 -9.04 28.39
N ASP A 76 -2.43 -9.35 29.64
CA ASP A 76 -2.63 -10.74 30.10
C ASP A 76 -3.72 -11.46 29.27
N LEU A 77 -4.82 -10.79 28.96
CA LEU A 77 -5.87 -11.34 28.10
C LEU A 77 -5.39 -11.59 26.67
N LYS A 78 -4.58 -10.68 26.12
CA LYS A 78 -3.96 -10.84 24.80
C LYS A 78 -3.03 -12.07 24.78
N GLU A 79 -2.17 -12.24 25.79
CA GLU A 79 -1.28 -13.40 25.90
C GLU A 79 -2.06 -14.72 26.01
N LYS A 80 -3.24 -14.70 26.62
CA LYS A 80 -4.17 -15.84 26.70
C LYS A 80 -5.01 -16.06 25.44
N GLY A 81 -4.83 -15.25 24.40
CA GLY A 81 -5.62 -15.33 23.17
C GLY A 81 -7.05 -14.81 23.27
N GLN A 82 -7.40 -14.16 24.39
CA GLN A 82 -8.73 -13.56 24.63
C GLN A 82 -8.81 -12.15 24.03
N PHE A 83 -8.70 -12.06 22.70
CA PHE A 83 -8.51 -10.80 21.97
C PHE A 83 -9.72 -9.87 22.04
N PHE A 84 -10.94 -10.40 22.10
CA PHE A 84 -12.17 -9.60 22.22
C PHE A 84 -12.29 -8.94 23.59
N ASP A 85 -11.94 -9.67 24.65
CA ASP A 85 -11.94 -9.13 26.01
C ASP A 85 -10.84 -8.06 26.17
N ALA A 86 -9.64 -8.31 25.61
CA ALA A 86 -8.56 -7.33 25.55
C ALA A 86 -8.99 -6.06 24.79
N LYS A 87 -9.74 -6.19 23.68
CA LYS A 87 -10.31 -5.07 22.95
C LYS A 87 -11.26 -4.24 23.83
N GLN A 88 -12.14 -4.88 24.57
CA GLN A 88 -13.09 -4.17 25.44
C GLN A 88 -12.37 -3.34 26.51
N LEU A 89 -11.31 -3.89 27.11
CA LEU A 89 -10.49 -3.13 28.07
C LEU A 89 -9.76 -1.96 27.39
N ALA A 90 -9.22 -2.16 26.18
CA ALA A 90 -8.61 -1.09 25.41
C ALA A 90 -9.60 0.04 25.09
N ASP A 91 -10.86 -0.29 24.73
CA ASP A 91 -11.94 0.71 24.56
C ASP A 91 -12.13 1.55 25.84
N TRP A 92 -12.19 0.94 27.01
CA TRP A 92 -12.32 1.67 28.28
C TRP A 92 -11.10 2.55 28.58
N ILE A 93 -9.89 2.06 28.33
CA ILE A 93 -8.67 2.85 28.55
C ILE A 93 -8.65 4.07 27.62
N THR A 94 -9.03 3.92 26.34
CA THR A 94 -9.06 5.05 25.38
C THR A 94 -10.06 6.13 25.78
N ILE A 95 -11.16 5.75 26.45
CA ILE A 95 -12.15 6.69 26.99
C ILE A 95 -11.58 7.38 28.25
N LEU A 96 -10.98 6.61 29.17
CA LEU A 96 -10.42 7.15 30.41
C LEU A 96 -9.20 8.03 30.16
N GLN A 97 -8.33 7.64 29.22
CA GLN A 97 -7.06 8.32 28.94
C GLN A 97 -6.79 8.45 27.42
N PRO A 98 -7.54 9.29 26.69
CA PRO A 98 -7.50 9.37 25.23
C PRO A 98 -6.16 9.88 24.68
N ARG A 99 -5.29 10.47 25.53
CA ARG A 99 -3.92 10.89 25.14
C ARG A 99 -2.84 9.83 25.43
N PHE A 100 -3.23 8.63 25.81
CA PHE A 100 -2.32 7.53 25.97
C PHE A 100 -2.10 6.82 24.63
N ALA A 101 -1.13 7.31 23.84
CA ALA A 101 -0.88 6.84 22.47
C ALA A 101 -0.68 5.33 22.37
N SER A 102 0.04 4.72 23.33
CA SER A 102 0.34 3.29 23.31
C SER A 102 -0.90 2.40 23.36
N VAL A 103 -2.01 2.84 23.99
CA VAL A 103 -3.23 2.04 24.00
C VAL A 103 -3.96 2.07 22.65
N TRP A 104 -3.86 3.17 21.90
CA TRP A 104 -4.40 3.23 20.55
C TRP A 104 -3.63 2.31 19.61
N ASP A 105 -2.29 2.29 19.73
CA ASP A 105 -1.42 1.37 19.00
C ASP A 105 -1.77 -0.09 19.30
N PHE A 106 -1.80 -0.46 20.59
CA PHE A 106 -2.20 -1.80 21.03
C PHE A 106 -3.59 -2.21 20.51
N HIS A 107 -4.56 -1.32 20.64
CA HIS A 107 -5.94 -1.58 20.24
C HIS A 107 -6.06 -1.82 18.73
N ALA A 108 -5.44 -0.96 17.91
CA ALA A 108 -5.43 -1.10 16.47
C ALA A 108 -4.71 -2.37 16.01
N TRP A 109 -3.55 -2.65 16.63
CA TRP A 109 -2.81 -3.89 16.39
C TRP A 109 -3.66 -5.11 16.71
N ASN A 110 -4.30 -5.13 17.88
CA ASN A 110 -5.15 -6.24 18.31
C ASN A 110 -6.25 -6.52 17.30
N MET A 111 -6.93 -5.49 16.80
CA MET A 111 -7.96 -5.66 15.76
C MET A 111 -7.39 -6.14 14.42
N ALA A 112 -6.35 -5.46 13.92
CA ALA A 112 -5.82 -5.71 12.59
C ALA A 112 -5.02 -7.02 12.47
N TYR A 113 -4.36 -7.47 13.53
CA TYR A 113 -3.48 -8.63 13.50
C TYR A 113 -3.98 -9.82 14.32
N ASN A 114 -4.50 -9.60 15.55
CA ASN A 114 -4.90 -10.71 16.40
C ASN A 114 -6.32 -11.17 16.11
N ILE A 115 -7.30 -10.26 16.18
CA ILE A 115 -8.71 -10.63 15.95
C ILE A 115 -8.93 -11.06 14.49
N SER A 116 -8.37 -10.33 13.53
CA SER A 116 -8.57 -10.64 12.11
C SER A 116 -8.16 -12.08 11.75
N VAL A 117 -7.04 -12.58 12.30
CA VAL A 117 -6.55 -13.94 11.98
C VAL A 117 -7.30 -15.06 12.70
N THR A 118 -8.12 -14.75 13.72
CA THR A 118 -9.03 -15.75 14.32
C THR A 118 -10.17 -16.15 13.38
N ILE A 119 -10.42 -15.32 12.35
CA ILE A 119 -11.45 -15.58 11.34
C ILE A 119 -10.84 -16.44 10.23
N PRO A 120 -11.52 -17.48 9.74
CA PRO A 120 -11.02 -18.31 8.66
C PRO A 120 -10.69 -17.52 7.39
N ASN A 121 -9.67 -17.96 6.64
CA ASN A 121 -9.28 -17.34 5.37
C ASN A 121 -10.33 -17.47 4.24
N THR A 122 -11.34 -18.32 4.43
CA THR A 122 -12.53 -18.39 3.57
C THR A 122 -13.49 -17.20 3.75
N GLN A 123 -13.30 -16.39 4.80
CA GLN A 123 -14.12 -15.23 5.16
C GLN A 123 -13.29 -13.93 5.10
N CYS A 124 -12.63 -13.70 3.97
CA CYS A 124 -11.76 -12.52 3.80
C CYS A 124 -12.48 -11.19 4.00
N GLN A 125 -13.79 -11.13 3.70
CA GLN A 125 -14.60 -9.94 3.93
C GLN A 125 -14.69 -9.58 5.42
N GLU A 126 -14.89 -10.57 6.29
CA GLU A 126 -14.94 -10.34 7.74
C GLU A 126 -13.55 -10.02 8.32
N ARG A 127 -12.48 -10.68 7.82
CA ARG A 127 -11.11 -10.29 8.16
C ARG A 127 -10.82 -8.84 7.78
N TRP A 128 -11.21 -8.42 6.58
CA TRP A 128 -11.06 -7.05 6.09
C TRP A 128 -11.75 -6.04 7.01
N ARG A 129 -12.95 -6.37 7.48
CA ARG A 129 -13.67 -5.51 8.42
C ARG A 129 -12.85 -5.21 9.68
N TRP A 130 -12.17 -6.21 10.24
CA TRP A 130 -11.32 -6.02 11.41
C TRP A 130 -10.03 -5.27 11.10
N VAL A 131 -9.40 -5.54 9.97
CA VAL A 131 -8.23 -4.78 9.50
C VAL A 131 -8.60 -3.32 9.29
N ARG A 132 -9.74 -3.06 8.65
CA ARG A 132 -10.29 -1.72 8.43
C ARG A 132 -10.58 -1.01 9.75
N ASN A 133 -11.26 -1.66 10.69
CA ASN A 133 -11.51 -1.09 12.01
C ASN A 133 -10.21 -0.69 12.72
N GLY A 134 -9.14 -1.47 12.56
CA GLY A 134 -7.83 -1.17 13.14
C GLY A 134 -7.20 0.11 12.58
N TYR A 135 -7.11 0.25 11.27
CA TYR A 135 -6.53 1.45 10.67
C TYR A 135 -7.44 2.68 10.83
N GLU A 136 -8.78 2.51 10.77
CA GLU A 136 -9.74 3.59 11.00
C GLU A 136 -9.66 4.10 12.43
N LEU A 137 -9.49 3.23 13.42
CA LEU A 137 -9.31 3.65 14.81
C LEU A 137 -8.13 4.61 14.98
N LEU A 138 -7.00 4.29 14.36
CA LEU A 138 -5.81 5.17 14.41
C LEU A 138 -6.05 6.47 13.65
N ARG A 139 -6.57 6.37 12.42
CA ARG A 139 -6.78 7.49 11.52
C ARG A 139 -7.81 8.49 12.07
N ASP A 140 -8.94 7.98 12.56
CA ASP A 140 -10.11 8.81 12.87
C ASP A 140 -10.17 9.27 14.33
N LYS A 141 -9.48 8.55 15.24
CA LYS A 141 -9.50 8.84 16.68
C LYS A 141 -8.10 8.97 17.29
N GLY A 142 -7.25 7.96 17.12
CA GLY A 142 -5.94 7.92 17.75
C GLY A 142 -5.05 9.12 17.39
N ILE A 143 -4.85 9.37 16.10
CA ILE A 143 -4.04 10.47 15.58
C ILE A 143 -4.63 11.84 15.90
N PRO A 144 -5.94 12.13 15.67
CA PRO A 144 -6.52 13.41 16.02
C PRO A 144 -6.39 13.76 17.51
N LEU A 145 -6.49 12.78 18.39
CA LEU A 145 -6.33 12.98 19.83
C LEU A 145 -4.84 13.05 20.27
N ASN A 146 -3.91 12.53 19.45
CA ASN A 146 -2.47 12.47 19.73
C ASN A 146 -1.65 12.92 18.52
N PRO A 147 -1.84 14.13 17.98
CA PRO A 147 -1.27 14.54 16.70
C PRO A 147 0.26 14.61 16.68
N LYS A 148 0.89 14.69 17.85
CA LYS A 148 2.37 14.72 18.01
C LYS A 148 2.96 13.34 18.36
N SER A 149 2.20 12.25 18.24
CA SER A 149 2.68 10.89 18.48
C SER A 149 3.11 10.21 17.20
N ILE A 150 4.41 10.19 16.90
CA ILE A 150 4.95 9.52 15.70
C ILE A 150 4.63 8.02 15.68
N ILE A 151 4.47 7.39 16.85
CA ILE A 151 4.14 5.97 16.98
C ILE A 151 2.82 5.66 16.27
N LEU A 152 1.80 6.51 16.41
CA LEU A 152 0.49 6.26 15.80
C LEU A 152 0.52 6.41 14.28
N TYR A 153 1.25 7.39 13.74
CA TYR A 153 1.46 7.51 12.29
C TYR A 153 2.22 6.31 11.73
N ARG A 154 3.29 5.88 12.45
CA ARG A 154 4.05 4.70 12.08
C ARG A 154 3.19 3.45 12.08
N GLN A 155 2.38 3.26 13.12
CA GLN A 155 1.51 2.08 13.23
C GLN A 155 0.44 2.06 12.13
N LEU A 156 -0.16 3.21 11.83
CA LEU A 156 -1.10 3.34 10.71
C LEU A 156 -0.42 3.00 9.38
N ALA A 157 0.76 3.56 9.13
CA ALA A 157 1.56 3.26 7.95
C ALA A 157 1.96 1.77 7.89
N TRP A 158 2.28 1.17 9.04
CA TRP A 158 2.63 -0.25 9.13
C TRP A 158 1.47 -1.17 8.77
N ILE A 159 0.24 -0.86 9.19
CA ILE A 159 -0.94 -1.65 8.78
C ILE A 159 -1.09 -1.61 7.26
N PHE A 160 -0.91 -0.45 6.62
CA PHE A 160 -1.01 -0.36 5.16
C PHE A 160 0.09 -1.14 4.45
N ILE A 161 1.35 -1.02 4.87
CA ILE A 161 2.47 -1.65 4.14
C ILE A 161 2.56 -3.15 4.40
N HIS A 162 2.36 -3.57 5.67
CA HIS A 162 2.58 -4.96 6.09
C HIS A 162 1.29 -5.80 6.05
N LYS A 163 0.20 -5.34 6.72
CA LYS A 163 -1.04 -6.15 6.81
C LYS A 163 -1.80 -6.18 5.50
N ILE A 164 -1.89 -5.03 4.81
CA ILE A 164 -2.63 -4.92 3.55
C ILE A 164 -1.70 -5.16 2.35
N GLY A 165 -0.50 -4.56 2.37
CA GLY A 165 0.40 -4.51 1.22
C GLY A 165 1.28 -5.74 1.03
N ASP A 166 1.65 -6.45 2.09
CA ASP A 166 2.50 -7.64 2.02
C ASP A 166 1.69 -8.90 1.72
N VAL A 167 2.37 -10.03 1.62
CA VAL A 167 1.80 -11.38 1.41
C VAL A 167 1.64 -12.16 2.71
N SER A 168 1.87 -11.51 3.85
CA SER A 168 1.88 -12.12 5.18
C SER A 168 0.51 -12.61 5.69
N ASP A 169 -0.59 -12.21 5.03
CA ASP A 169 -1.94 -12.66 5.35
C ASP A 169 -2.58 -13.34 4.13
N ASP A 170 -3.21 -14.49 4.32
CA ASP A 170 -3.86 -15.27 3.25
C ASP A 170 -4.92 -14.47 2.48
N CYS A 171 -5.53 -13.46 3.12
CA CYS A 171 -6.53 -12.57 2.50
C CYS A 171 -5.94 -11.28 1.89
N HIS A 172 -4.62 -11.16 1.78
CA HIS A 172 -3.96 -9.92 1.34
C HIS A 172 -4.45 -9.44 -0.04
N LEU A 173 -4.74 -10.33 -0.99
CA LEU A 173 -5.27 -9.96 -2.31
C LEU A 173 -6.66 -9.33 -2.21
N TYR A 174 -7.50 -9.85 -1.31
CA TYR A 174 -8.81 -9.26 -1.03
C TYR A 174 -8.66 -7.83 -0.47
N TYR A 175 -7.76 -7.63 0.51
CA TYR A 175 -7.52 -6.32 1.12
C TYR A 175 -7.03 -5.29 0.09
N LYS A 176 -6.06 -5.69 -0.75
CA LYS A 176 -5.52 -4.85 -1.83
C LYS A 176 -6.60 -4.45 -2.83
N LYS A 177 -7.46 -5.40 -3.22
CA LYS A 177 -8.58 -5.17 -4.12
C LYS A 177 -9.58 -4.16 -3.54
N GLU A 178 -10.02 -4.35 -2.30
CA GLU A 178 -10.97 -3.45 -1.64
C GLU A 178 -10.42 -2.02 -1.50
N LEU A 179 -9.14 -1.89 -1.13
CA LEU A 179 -8.46 -0.59 -1.08
C LEU A 179 -8.40 0.07 -2.47
N ALA A 180 -7.99 -0.69 -3.48
CA ALA A 180 -7.87 -0.21 -4.84
C ALA A 180 -9.22 0.26 -5.41
N LEU A 181 -10.31 -0.51 -5.20
CA LEU A 181 -11.67 -0.13 -5.61
C LEU A 181 -12.12 1.15 -4.92
N SER A 182 -11.83 1.29 -3.62
CA SER A 182 -12.18 2.50 -2.86
C SER A 182 -11.46 3.73 -3.39
N MET A 183 -10.18 3.62 -3.77
CA MET A 183 -9.43 4.74 -4.34
C MET A 183 -9.83 5.04 -5.77
N ARG A 184 -10.04 4.03 -6.60
CA ARG A 184 -10.49 4.19 -7.98
C ARG A 184 -11.83 4.93 -8.07
N SER A 185 -12.75 4.68 -7.15
CA SER A 185 -14.01 5.39 -7.10
C SER A 185 -13.86 6.90 -6.88
N LEU A 186 -12.76 7.33 -6.25
CA LEU A 186 -12.47 8.73 -5.95
C LEU A 186 -11.56 9.39 -7.00
N LEU A 187 -10.59 8.65 -7.53
CA LEU A 187 -9.57 9.20 -8.42
C LEU A 187 -9.84 8.88 -9.90
N GLY A 188 -10.72 7.92 -10.18
CA GLY A 188 -11.00 7.42 -11.53
C GLY A 188 -9.92 6.45 -12.02
N ASP A 189 -10.18 5.88 -13.19
CA ASP A 189 -9.20 5.05 -13.89
C ASP A 189 -8.05 5.93 -14.42
N ASN A 190 -6.81 5.53 -14.20
CA ASN A 190 -5.62 6.23 -14.69
C ASN A 190 -5.54 7.71 -14.26
N ALA A 191 -5.61 7.95 -12.96
CA ALA A 191 -5.51 9.29 -12.38
C ALA A 191 -4.29 10.06 -12.91
N SER A 192 -4.52 11.24 -13.47
CA SER A 192 -3.47 12.15 -13.97
C SER A 192 -3.08 13.21 -12.92
N ASN A 193 -1.96 13.91 -13.11
CA ASN A 193 -1.59 15.04 -12.25
C ASN A 193 -2.69 16.13 -12.22
N GLY A 194 -3.38 16.38 -13.33
CA GLY A 194 -4.48 17.35 -13.39
C GLY A 194 -5.61 17.06 -12.40
N ILE A 195 -5.95 15.78 -12.17
CA ILE A 195 -6.95 15.40 -11.16
C ILE A 195 -6.51 15.83 -9.76
N PHE A 196 -5.21 15.65 -9.41
CA PHE A 196 -4.69 16.05 -8.10
C PHE A 196 -4.62 17.57 -7.95
N ASP A 197 -4.40 18.32 -9.04
CA ASP A 197 -4.47 19.77 -9.04
C ASP A 197 -5.91 20.23 -8.76
N GLU A 198 -6.88 19.69 -9.48
CA GLU A 198 -8.31 20.00 -9.28
C GLU A 198 -8.78 19.63 -7.85
N LEU A 199 -8.41 18.45 -7.33
CA LEU A 199 -8.78 18.02 -5.99
C LEU A 199 -8.13 18.89 -4.89
N ALA A 200 -6.89 19.36 -5.11
CA ALA A 200 -6.19 20.23 -4.17
C ALA A 200 -6.82 21.63 -4.10
N GLU A 201 -7.34 22.12 -5.23
CA GLU A 201 -7.99 23.43 -5.37
C GLU A 201 -9.50 23.39 -5.10
N ALA A 202 -10.07 22.20 -4.90
CA ALA A 202 -11.50 22.03 -4.64
C ALA A 202 -11.96 22.77 -3.37
N PRO A 203 -13.18 23.35 -3.37
CA PRO A 203 -13.78 23.99 -2.20
C PRO A 203 -13.64 23.17 -0.93
N GLN A 204 -13.50 23.84 0.22
CA GLN A 204 -13.35 23.16 1.52
C GLN A 204 -14.71 22.77 2.10
N THR A 205 -15.74 23.56 1.85
CA THR A 205 -17.08 23.38 2.38
C THR A 205 -18.13 23.28 1.27
N LEU A 206 -19.28 22.71 1.59
CA LEU A 206 -20.40 22.67 0.67
C LEU A 206 -20.90 24.07 0.31
N ASP A 207 -20.91 25.01 1.27
CA ASP A 207 -21.33 26.39 1.03
C ASP A 207 -20.43 27.09 0.01
N GLU A 208 -19.11 26.88 0.09
CA GLU A 208 -18.18 27.37 -0.93
C GLU A 208 -18.44 26.74 -2.30
N ALA A 209 -18.74 25.45 -2.37
CA ALA A 209 -19.09 24.78 -3.63
C ALA A 209 -20.40 25.30 -4.22
N MET A 210 -21.40 25.55 -3.35
CA MET A 210 -22.72 26.07 -3.74
C MET A 210 -22.72 27.58 -4.09
N ALA A 211 -21.65 28.31 -3.79
CA ALA A 211 -21.51 29.71 -4.21
C ALA A 211 -21.43 29.84 -5.76
N ASP A 212 -21.07 28.77 -6.46
CA ASP A 212 -21.16 28.70 -7.92
C ASP A 212 -22.61 28.40 -8.35
N GLU A 213 -23.21 29.28 -9.13
CA GLU A 213 -24.62 29.20 -9.52
C GLU A 213 -24.94 27.90 -10.29
N GLN A 214 -24.05 27.43 -11.18
CA GLN A 214 -24.26 26.18 -11.93
C GLN A 214 -24.19 24.97 -11.02
N THR A 215 -23.31 24.98 -10.02
CA THR A 215 -23.24 23.93 -9.00
C THR A 215 -24.51 23.90 -8.15
N ALA A 216 -25.02 25.06 -7.75
CA ALA A 216 -26.29 25.16 -6.99
C ALA A 216 -27.48 24.63 -7.82
N GLN A 217 -27.55 24.98 -9.11
CA GLN A 217 -28.58 24.47 -10.02
C GLN A 217 -28.52 22.95 -10.17
N PHE A 218 -27.33 22.38 -10.30
CA PHE A 218 -27.15 20.92 -10.37
C PHE A 218 -27.63 20.22 -9.09
N VAL A 219 -27.22 20.71 -7.92
CA VAL A 219 -27.62 20.16 -6.62
C VAL A 219 -29.14 20.26 -6.41
N ALA A 220 -29.74 21.41 -6.74
CA ALA A 220 -31.19 21.60 -6.67
C ALA A 220 -31.95 20.60 -7.59
N ALA A 221 -31.41 20.34 -8.79
CA ALA A 221 -31.98 19.34 -9.70
C ALA A 221 -31.92 17.92 -9.11
N LEU A 222 -30.80 17.53 -8.47
CA LEU A 222 -30.67 16.24 -7.76
C LEU A 222 -31.69 16.13 -6.61
N GLN A 223 -31.80 17.16 -5.76
CA GLN A 223 -32.73 17.19 -4.63
C GLN A 223 -34.19 17.08 -5.08
N LYS A 224 -34.53 17.66 -6.23
CA LYS A 224 -35.85 17.54 -6.84
C LYS A 224 -36.11 16.16 -7.41
N ALA A 225 -35.08 15.49 -7.93
CA ALA A 225 -35.21 14.17 -8.57
C ALA A 225 -35.34 13.04 -7.54
N ASP A 226 -34.69 13.15 -6.37
CA ASP A 226 -34.76 12.14 -5.32
C ASP A 226 -34.58 12.77 -3.93
N THR A 227 -35.45 12.42 -2.99
CA THR A 227 -35.41 12.90 -1.59
C THR A 227 -34.18 12.44 -0.82
N ALA A 228 -33.46 11.42 -1.28
CA ALA A 228 -32.19 10.98 -0.70
C ALA A 228 -31.14 12.11 -0.65
N PHE A 229 -31.23 13.08 -1.59
CA PHE A 229 -30.31 14.23 -1.65
C PHE A 229 -30.74 15.45 -0.81
N SER A 230 -31.89 15.37 -0.14
CA SER A 230 -32.43 16.50 0.66
C SER A 230 -31.65 16.73 1.96
N GLN A 231 -30.95 15.72 2.48
CA GLN A 231 -30.12 15.83 3.68
C GLN A 231 -28.73 16.36 3.32
N THR A 232 -28.47 17.62 3.65
CA THR A 232 -27.21 18.32 3.34
C THR A 232 -25.97 17.55 3.82
N GLU A 233 -26.04 16.98 5.03
CA GLU A 233 -24.93 16.22 5.67
C GLU A 233 -24.58 14.93 4.91
N LYS A 234 -25.56 14.36 4.20
CA LYS A 234 -25.39 13.12 3.43
C LYS A 234 -25.27 13.34 1.93
N LEU A 235 -25.41 14.57 1.46
CA LEU A 235 -25.46 14.90 0.05
C LEU A 235 -24.25 14.34 -0.73
N VAL A 236 -23.04 14.55 -0.21
CA VAL A 236 -21.80 14.06 -0.83
C VAL A 236 -21.77 12.53 -0.89
N GLU A 237 -22.10 11.89 0.22
CA GLU A 237 -22.14 10.42 0.30
C GLU A 237 -23.16 9.83 -0.69
N GLN A 238 -24.38 10.38 -0.72
CA GLN A 238 -25.43 9.92 -1.63
C GLN A 238 -25.06 10.16 -3.09
N TYR A 239 -24.45 11.30 -3.41
CA TYR A 239 -23.97 11.58 -4.77
C TYR A 239 -22.91 10.56 -5.24
N LEU A 240 -21.92 10.27 -4.43
CA LEU A 240 -20.90 9.27 -4.75
C LEU A 240 -21.49 7.86 -4.84
N SER A 241 -22.48 7.54 -3.98
CA SER A 241 -23.22 6.29 -4.03
C SER A 241 -24.06 6.17 -5.31
N LEU A 242 -24.68 7.25 -5.77
CA LEU A 242 -25.45 7.27 -7.05
C LEU A 242 -24.56 6.89 -8.22
N ARG A 243 -23.31 7.32 -8.25
CA ARG A 243 -22.35 6.97 -9.30
C ARG A 243 -21.92 5.49 -9.28
N GLN A 244 -21.93 4.86 -8.12
CA GLN A 244 -21.51 3.46 -7.94
C GLN A 244 -22.66 2.47 -8.02
N THR A 245 -23.83 2.84 -7.50
CA THR A 245 -24.99 1.98 -7.36
C THR A 245 -26.27 2.74 -7.73
N PRO A 246 -26.45 3.10 -9.02
CA PRO A 246 -27.58 3.93 -9.46
C PRO A 246 -28.93 3.31 -9.15
N ASP A 247 -29.05 1.99 -9.13
CA ASP A 247 -30.30 1.25 -8.87
C ASP A 247 -30.89 1.47 -7.46
N ARG A 248 -30.12 2.07 -6.55
CA ARG A 248 -30.60 2.45 -5.21
C ARG A 248 -31.39 3.74 -5.17
N PHE A 249 -31.39 4.49 -6.25
CA PHE A 249 -31.97 5.83 -6.36
C PHE A 249 -33.11 5.86 -7.36
N ALA A 250 -33.95 6.91 -7.29
CA ALA A 250 -34.97 7.12 -8.30
C ALA A 250 -34.33 7.28 -9.69
N PRO A 251 -34.93 6.69 -10.75
CA PRO A 251 -34.37 6.77 -12.12
C PRO A 251 -34.08 8.21 -12.59
N GLY A 252 -34.88 9.18 -12.10
CA GLY A 252 -34.68 10.61 -12.38
C GLY A 252 -33.36 11.18 -11.86
N ALA A 253 -32.81 10.64 -10.76
CA ALA A 253 -31.55 11.13 -10.20
C ALA A 253 -30.37 10.87 -11.13
N PHE A 254 -30.30 9.69 -11.77
CA PHE A 254 -29.26 9.41 -12.74
C PHE A 254 -29.44 10.22 -14.04
N ALA A 255 -30.69 10.45 -14.46
CA ALA A 255 -30.98 11.31 -15.61
C ALA A 255 -30.51 12.75 -15.41
N VAL A 256 -30.49 13.28 -14.17
CA VAL A 256 -29.91 14.59 -13.88
C VAL A 256 -28.41 14.61 -14.16
N ILE A 257 -27.66 13.55 -13.82
CA ILE A 257 -26.24 13.45 -14.16
C ILE A 257 -26.04 13.54 -15.68
N ASP A 258 -26.85 12.84 -16.45
CA ASP A 258 -26.78 12.87 -17.93
C ASP A 258 -27.14 14.27 -18.48
N GLN A 259 -28.15 14.92 -17.93
CA GLN A 259 -28.55 16.27 -18.32
C GLN A 259 -27.43 17.30 -18.07
N PHE A 260 -26.70 17.16 -16.96
CA PHE A 260 -25.65 18.09 -16.57
C PHE A 260 -24.24 17.63 -16.97
N ARG A 261 -24.09 16.58 -17.77
CA ARG A 261 -22.81 15.93 -18.10
C ARG A 261 -21.74 16.90 -18.59
N GLU A 262 -22.11 17.87 -19.43
CA GLU A 262 -21.19 18.88 -19.94
C GLU A 262 -21.17 20.17 -19.12
N SER A 263 -21.96 20.26 -18.06
CA SER A 263 -22.04 21.43 -17.20
C SER A 263 -20.79 21.57 -16.33
N SER A 264 -20.31 22.80 -16.17
CA SER A 264 -19.25 23.10 -15.20
C SER A 264 -19.69 22.86 -13.76
N GLY A 265 -21.01 22.99 -13.47
CA GLY A 265 -21.60 22.74 -12.16
C GLY A 265 -21.46 21.29 -11.71
N LEU A 266 -21.76 20.32 -12.60
CA LEU A 266 -21.51 18.90 -12.32
C LEU A 266 -20.03 18.64 -12.06
N LYS A 267 -19.12 19.15 -12.93
CA LYS A 267 -17.68 18.93 -12.80
C LYS A 267 -17.14 19.49 -11.48
N LYS A 268 -17.52 20.70 -11.11
CA LYS A 268 -17.11 21.33 -9.85
C LYS A 268 -17.65 20.59 -8.64
N PHE A 269 -18.94 20.16 -8.67
CA PHE A 269 -19.52 19.41 -7.57
C PHE A 269 -18.90 18.02 -7.44
N ASP A 270 -18.62 17.34 -8.55
CA ASP A 270 -17.95 16.04 -8.55
C ASP A 270 -16.53 16.14 -7.94
N THR A 271 -15.75 17.14 -8.33
CA THR A 271 -14.43 17.41 -7.77
C THR A 271 -14.52 17.73 -6.27
N PHE A 272 -15.47 18.58 -5.86
CA PHE A 272 -15.72 18.86 -4.45
C PHE A 272 -16.10 17.58 -3.68
N ALA A 273 -17.02 16.78 -4.19
CA ALA A 273 -17.49 15.57 -3.51
C ALA A 273 -16.35 14.57 -3.29
N ARG A 274 -15.51 14.35 -4.30
CA ARG A 274 -14.33 13.48 -4.19
C ARG A 274 -13.30 14.03 -3.22
N ALA A 275 -12.98 15.32 -3.31
CA ALA A 275 -12.05 15.98 -2.38
C ALA A 275 -12.57 15.95 -0.94
N SER A 276 -13.87 16.18 -0.74
CA SER A 276 -14.54 16.06 0.56
C SER A 276 -14.40 14.64 1.13
N GLN A 277 -14.63 13.62 0.32
CA GLN A 277 -14.48 12.23 0.75
C GLN A 277 -13.02 11.90 1.14
N ILE A 278 -12.04 12.38 0.37
CA ILE A 278 -10.62 12.23 0.69
C ILE A 278 -10.29 12.92 2.02
N ARG A 279 -10.77 14.15 2.24
CA ARG A 279 -10.50 14.93 3.46
C ARG A 279 -11.22 14.36 4.68
N HIS A 280 -12.49 13.98 4.56
CA HIS A 280 -13.31 13.61 5.71
C HIS A 280 -13.34 12.13 6.02
N LEU A 281 -13.41 11.23 5.02
CA LEU A 281 -13.39 9.79 5.24
C LEU A 281 -11.96 9.25 5.33
N TRP A 282 -11.10 9.61 4.38
CA TRP A 282 -9.72 9.13 4.37
C TRP A 282 -8.80 9.93 5.28
N LYS A 283 -9.23 11.11 5.76
CA LYS A 283 -8.41 12.06 6.55
C LYS A 283 -7.10 12.41 5.86
N MET A 284 -7.11 12.41 4.52
CA MET A 284 -5.97 12.75 3.68
C MET A 284 -6.16 14.14 3.07
N ASP A 285 -5.06 14.84 2.86
CA ASP A 285 -5.05 16.17 2.26
C ASP A 285 -4.70 16.07 0.77
N PRO A 286 -5.59 16.42 -0.18
CA PRO A 286 -5.30 16.37 -1.61
C PRO A 286 -4.09 17.19 -2.02
N ALA A 287 -3.85 18.35 -1.38
CA ALA A 287 -2.66 19.16 -1.66
C ALA A 287 -1.37 18.43 -1.25
N TYR A 288 -1.42 17.70 -0.13
CA TYR A 288 -0.29 16.87 0.27
C TYR A 288 -0.13 15.63 -0.61
N MET A 289 -1.22 15.03 -1.11
CA MET A 289 -1.16 13.95 -2.11
C MET A 289 -0.46 14.42 -3.38
N ARG A 290 -0.79 15.63 -3.88
CA ARG A 290 -0.09 16.29 -5.00
C ARG A 290 1.41 16.47 -4.72
N LYS A 291 1.77 16.97 -3.55
CA LYS A 291 3.18 17.09 -3.11
C LYS A 291 3.89 15.73 -3.12
N MET A 292 3.25 14.68 -2.63
CA MET A 292 3.79 13.31 -2.65
C MET A 292 4.04 12.81 -4.07
N ASN A 293 3.10 13.04 -5.00
CA ASN A 293 3.27 12.70 -6.41
C ASN A 293 4.51 13.38 -7.02
N GLN A 294 4.71 14.67 -6.74
CA GLN A 294 5.87 15.43 -7.22
C GLN A 294 7.21 14.90 -6.66
N ILE A 295 7.22 14.47 -5.39
CA ILE A 295 8.45 14.00 -4.74
C ILE A 295 8.77 12.55 -5.11
N TYR A 296 7.78 11.68 -5.05
CA TYR A 296 7.95 10.22 -5.08
C TYR A 296 7.34 9.55 -6.32
N GLY A 297 6.63 10.29 -7.16
CA GLY A 297 5.95 9.73 -8.32
C GLY A 297 6.90 9.03 -9.30
N PRO A 298 6.38 8.11 -10.12
CA PRO A 298 7.13 7.45 -11.17
C PRO A 298 7.62 8.45 -12.21
N ALA A 299 8.84 8.27 -12.70
CA ALA A 299 9.39 9.06 -13.79
C ALA A 299 8.95 8.50 -15.14
N ASN A 300 8.74 9.37 -16.11
CA ASN A 300 8.59 8.93 -17.49
C ASN A 300 9.94 8.39 -17.99
N LEU A 301 9.98 7.16 -18.53
CA LEU A 301 11.22 6.54 -19.00
C LEU A 301 11.84 7.28 -20.20
N LYS A 302 11.03 8.06 -20.95
CA LYS A 302 11.51 8.89 -22.08
C LYS A 302 11.93 10.29 -21.63
N ASP A 303 11.31 10.83 -20.58
CA ASP A 303 11.65 12.13 -19.99
C ASP A 303 11.65 12.03 -18.45
N PRO A 304 12.81 11.75 -17.83
CA PRO A 304 12.92 11.57 -16.37
C PRO A 304 12.55 12.82 -15.54
N ASN A 305 12.45 14.00 -16.17
CA ASN A 305 12.04 15.22 -15.47
C ASN A 305 10.52 15.29 -15.26
N GLN A 306 9.75 14.51 -16.00
CA GLN A 306 8.30 14.41 -15.83
C GLN A 306 7.97 13.33 -14.82
N LYS A 307 7.30 13.72 -13.72
CA LYS A 307 6.75 12.82 -12.72
C LYS A 307 5.28 12.56 -13.02
N GLU A 308 4.89 11.30 -12.97
CA GLU A 308 3.50 10.89 -13.00
C GLU A 308 2.96 10.70 -11.57
N PRO A 309 1.64 10.65 -11.37
CA PRO A 309 1.08 10.39 -10.04
C PRO A 309 1.50 9.03 -9.50
N LEU A 310 1.67 8.95 -8.18
CA LEU A 310 1.75 7.68 -7.47
C LEU A 310 0.46 6.87 -7.69
N ASN A 311 0.59 5.57 -7.70
CA ASN A 311 -0.55 4.68 -7.75
C ASN A 311 -1.26 4.60 -6.39
N TRP A 312 -2.20 5.51 -6.12
CA TRP A 312 -2.96 5.57 -4.86
C TRP A 312 -3.87 4.36 -4.62
N GLU A 313 -4.07 3.50 -5.60
CA GLU A 313 -4.71 2.19 -5.42
C GLU A 313 -3.81 1.20 -4.65
N HIS A 314 -2.51 1.49 -4.57
CA HIS A 314 -1.53 0.61 -3.94
C HIS A 314 -1.33 0.93 -2.46
N PRO A 315 -1.39 -0.08 -1.55
CA PRO A 315 -1.27 0.13 -0.09
C PRO A 315 0.01 0.85 0.34
N ALA A 316 1.13 0.62 -0.36
CA ALA A 316 2.40 1.24 -0.06
C ALA A 316 2.35 2.78 -0.15
N VAL A 317 1.52 3.34 -1.05
CA VAL A 317 1.37 4.80 -1.17
C VAL A 317 0.69 5.38 0.06
N HIS A 318 -0.33 4.71 0.58
CA HIS A 318 -0.97 5.10 1.85
C HIS A 318 0.00 5.00 3.02
N ALA A 319 0.80 3.94 3.07
CA ALA A 319 1.84 3.79 4.09
C ALA A 319 2.85 4.94 4.02
N MET A 320 3.33 5.28 2.82
CA MET A 320 4.25 6.41 2.60
C MET A 320 3.62 7.74 2.99
N TYR A 321 2.35 7.96 2.66
CA TYR A 321 1.62 9.17 3.04
C TYR A 321 1.62 9.37 4.56
N TRP A 322 1.17 8.37 5.31
CA TRP A 322 1.07 8.47 6.76
C TRP A 322 2.44 8.52 7.45
N ALA A 323 3.44 7.79 6.94
CA ALA A 323 4.81 7.88 7.43
C ALA A 323 5.40 9.28 7.21
N ALA A 324 5.26 9.85 6.01
CA ALA A 324 5.76 11.19 5.70
C ALA A 324 5.05 12.28 6.52
N ARG A 325 3.72 12.21 6.66
CA ARG A 325 2.96 13.12 7.53
C ARG A 325 3.38 12.99 8.99
N GLY A 326 3.60 11.78 9.47
CA GLY A 326 4.09 11.54 10.83
C GLY A 326 5.45 12.17 11.09
N LEU A 327 6.38 12.03 10.16
CA LEU A 327 7.71 12.66 10.26
C LEU A 327 7.63 14.20 10.21
N GLU A 328 6.75 14.77 9.39
CA GLU A 328 6.58 16.21 9.26
C GLU A 328 5.95 16.83 10.52
N ILE A 329 4.91 16.19 11.09
CA ILE A 329 4.11 16.75 12.19
C ILE A 329 4.69 16.39 13.56
N ALA A 330 5.16 15.15 13.72
CA ALA A 330 5.55 14.55 15.01
C ALA A 330 7.04 14.18 15.10
N GLY A 331 7.77 14.19 14.00
CA GLY A 331 9.20 13.89 13.97
C GLY A 331 10.03 14.94 14.70
N ARG A 332 11.13 14.50 15.28
CA ARG A 332 12.12 15.35 15.98
C ARG A 332 13.49 15.17 15.32
N PRO A 333 13.81 15.91 14.27
CA PRO A 333 15.04 15.72 13.50
C PRO A 333 16.32 15.85 14.35
N GLU A 334 16.28 16.66 15.40
CA GLU A 334 17.43 16.86 16.32
C GLU A 334 17.71 15.64 17.22
N GLN A 335 16.71 14.78 17.42
CA GLN A 335 16.77 13.61 18.29
C GLN A 335 16.41 12.34 17.53
N TYR A 336 16.91 12.15 16.31
CA TYR A 336 16.56 11.05 15.43
C TYR A 336 16.54 9.69 16.17
N ARG A 337 15.39 9.38 16.74
CA ARG A 337 15.15 8.20 17.59
C ARG A 337 14.83 6.98 16.73
N VAL A 338 14.73 5.83 17.38
CA VAL A 338 14.38 4.56 16.73
C VAL A 338 13.02 4.65 15.99
N ASP A 339 12.07 5.40 16.56
CA ASP A 339 10.72 5.55 15.95
C ASP A 339 10.77 6.36 14.66
N GLU A 340 11.53 7.47 14.61
CA GLU A 340 11.75 8.24 13.39
C GLU A 340 12.46 7.41 12.32
N LYS A 341 13.51 6.67 12.71
CA LYS A 341 14.25 5.78 11.81
C LYS A 341 13.33 4.72 11.19
N ASN A 342 12.52 4.07 12.02
CA ASN A 342 11.59 3.05 11.56
C ASN A 342 10.47 3.64 10.70
N THR A 343 10.02 4.86 10.98
CA THR A 343 9.02 5.56 10.17
C THR A 343 9.59 5.96 8.81
N ASP A 344 10.83 6.45 8.77
CA ASP A 344 11.56 6.79 7.55
C ASP A 344 11.76 5.54 6.64
N ARG A 345 12.07 4.40 7.26
CA ARG A 345 12.19 3.12 6.55
C ARG A 345 10.90 2.69 5.84
N ILE A 346 9.72 3.04 6.37
CA ILE A 346 8.45 2.72 5.71
C ILE A 346 8.34 3.41 4.36
N ILE A 347 8.80 4.66 4.23
CA ILE A 347 8.81 5.38 2.95
C ILE A 347 9.69 4.64 1.94
N PHE A 348 10.88 4.26 2.38
CA PHE A 348 11.82 3.52 1.56
C PHE A 348 11.29 2.14 1.13
N HIS A 349 10.76 1.35 2.07
CA HIS A 349 10.14 0.06 1.76
C HIS A 349 8.92 0.21 0.85
N GLY A 350 8.14 1.28 1.04
CA GLY A 350 7.02 1.60 0.16
C GLY A 350 7.45 1.84 -1.28
N LEU A 351 8.53 2.60 -1.49
CA LEU A 351 9.09 2.83 -2.83
C LEU A 351 9.61 1.54 -3.46
N GLN A 352 10.30 0.70 -2.70
CA GLN A 352 10.74 -0.61 -3.19
C GLN A 352 9.56 -1.52 -3.56
N MET A 353 8.49 -1.50 -2.75
CA MET A 353 7.28 -2.26 -3.04
C MET A 353 6.62 -1.76 -4.33
N LEU A 354 6.54 -0.43 -4.53
CA LEU A 354 6.03 0.15 -5.78
C LEU A 354 6.91 -0.21 -6.99
N TYR A 355 8.23 -0.23 -6.84
CA TYR A 355 9.11 -0.70 -7.90
C TYR A 355 8.83 -2.15 -8.29
N ARG A 356 8.58 -3.02 -7.30
CA ARG A 356 8.36 -4.46 -7.51
C ARG A 356 6.93 -4.83 -7.90
N SER A 357 5.92 -4.03 -7.52
CA SER A 357 4.50 -4.37 -7.70
C SER A 357 3.59 -3.14 -7.87
N GLY A 358 4.13 -1.99 -8.27
CA GLY A 358 3.41 -0.70 -8.27
C GLY A 358 2.37 -0.53 -9.36
N LYS A 359 2.44 -1.29 -10.47
CA LYS A 359 1.39 -1.29 -11.49
C LYS A 359 0.25 -2.20 -11.03
N THR A 360 -0.90 -1.63 -10.71
CA THR A 360 -2.12 -2.38 -10.41
C THR A 360 -3.04 -2.45 -11.63
N THR A 361 -3.66 -3.60 -11.83
CA THR A 361 -4.72 -3.80 -12.81
C THR A 361 -5.92 -4.39 -12.10
N LEU A 362 -7.04 -3.66 -12.15
CA LEU A 362 -8.35 -4.15 -11.76
C LEU A 362 -9.11 -4.50 -13.02
N TYR A 363 -9.56 -5.72 -13.10
CA TYR A 363 -10.36 -6.19 -14.22
C TYR A 363 -11.72 -6.66 -13.71
N THR A 364 -12.77 -5.93 -14.05
CA THR A 364 -14.14 -6.30 -13.64
C THR A 364 -14.84 -6.99 -14.80
N THR A 365 -15.30 -8.21 -14.58
CA THR A 365 -16.08 -9.00 -15.53
C THR A 365 -17.50 -8.43 -15.65
N LYS A 366 -18.22 -8.84 -16.70
CA LYS A 366 -19.64 -8.47 -16.88
C LYS A 366 -20.54 -8.93 -15.73
N ASP A 367 -20.15 -9.99 -15.05
CA ASP A 367 -20.86 -10.55 -13.88
C ASP A 367 -20.52 -9.81 -12.57
N GLY A 368 -19.75 -8.72 -12.64
CA GLY A 368 -19.37 -7.91 -11.48
C GLY A 368 -18.22 -8.48 -10.63
N GLN A 369 -17.60 -9.59 -11.03
CA GLN A 369 -16.42 -10.11 -10.35
C GLN A 369 -15.21 -9.26 -10.73
N THR A 370 -14.43 -8.85 -9.72
CA THR A 370 -13.22 -8.05 -9.93
C THR A 370 -11.98 -8.85 -9.54
N SER A 371 -11.10 -9.04 -10.51
CA SER A 371 -9.76 -9.59 -10.33
C SER A 371 -8.75 -8.46 -10.13
N PHE A 372 -7.74 -8.71 -9.31
CA PHE A 372 -6.71 -7.76 -8.94
C PHE A 372 -5.33 -8.34 -9.24
N PHE A 373 -4.55 -7.61 -10.03
CA PHE A 373 -3.19 -8.02 -10.40
C PHE A 373 -2.20 -6.90 -10.10
N GLN A 374 -1.01 -7.27 -9.67
CA GLN A 374 0.10 -6.35 -9.44
C GLN A 374 1.31 -6.76 -10.28
N ARG A 375 2.04 -5.75 -10.78
CA ARG A 375 3.24 -5.95 -11.62
C ARG A 375 4.31 -4.93 -11.24
N PRO A 376 5.60 -5.19 -11.52
CA PRO A 376 6.65 -4.21 -11.37
C PRO A 376 6.36 -2.90 -12.11
N ASP A 377 6.72 -1.78 -11.49
CA ASP A 377 6.72 -0.47 -12.14
C ASP A 377 8.16 0.08 -12.20
N LEU A 378 8.84 -0.19 -13.29
CA LEU A 378 10.24 0.22 -13.48
C LEU A 378 10.42 1.74 -13.48
N ARG A 379 9.36 2.52 -13.74
CA ARG A 379 9.38 3.99 -13.69
C ARG A 379 9.63 4.52 -12.27
N MET A 380 9.40 3.69 -11.24
CA MET A 380 9.71 4.02 -9.84
C MET A 380 11.21 4.03 -9.52
N PHE A 381 12.07 3.54 -10.41
CA PHE A 381 13.51 3.40 -10.18
C PHE A 381 14.16 4.69 -9.69
N ASP A 382 13.99 5.80 -10.43
CA ASP A 382 14.68 7.06 -10.13
C ASP A 382 14.25 7.64 -8.76
N SER A 383 12.98 7.50 -8.39
CA SER A 383 12.48 7.90 -7.06
C SER A 383 13.05 7.02 -5.94
N CYS A 384 13.12 5.71 -6.18
CA CYS A 384 13.68 4.75 -5.25
C CYS A 384 15.19 4.98 -5.04
N ASP A 385 15.97 5.11 -6.12
CA ASP A 385 17.41 5.37 -6.09
C ASP A 385 17.74 6.70 -5.38
N THR A 386 16.97 7.76 -5.67
CA THR A 386 17.13 9.06 -5.02
C THR A 386 16.94 8.96 -3.50
N ILE A 387 15.96 8.22 -3.04
CA ILE A 387 15.71 8.05 -1.60
C ILE A 387 16.78 7.17 -0.96
N TRP A 388 17.26 6.12 -1.63
CA TRP A 388 18.40 5.34 -1.16
C TRP A 388 19.63 6.24 -0.89
N LYS A 389 19.98 7.09 -1.86
CA LYS A 389 21.09 8.02 -1.74
C LYS A 389 20.93 8.98 -0.55
N LYS A 390 19.74 9.57 -0.39
CA LYS A 390 19.41 10.45 0.75
C LYS A 390 19.48 9.73 2.10
N ILE A 391 19.00 8.48 2.17
CA ILE A 391 19.06 7.67 3.38
C ILE A 391 20.51 7.35 3.74
N ILE A 392 21.34 6.96 2.76
CA ILE A 392 22.76 6.72 3.00
C ILE A 392 23.42 7.98 3.57
N GLU A 393 23.25 9.15 2.93
CA GLU A 393 23.80 10.43 3.41
C GLU A 393 23.31 10.78 4.83
N LYS A 394 22.02 10.61 5.10
CA LYS A 394 21.43 10.87 6.40
C LYS A 394 22.00 9.97 7.50
N TYR A 395 22.16 8.68 7.23
CA TYR A 395 22.73 7.73 8.21
C TYR A 395 24.24 7.94 8.42
N GLU A 396 24.98 8.30 7.36
CA GLU A 396 26.40 8.65 7.48
C GLU A 396 26.62 9.88 8.36
N GLY A 397 25.71 10.87 8.30
CA GLY A 397 25.77 12.07 9.12
C GLY A 397 25.38 11.87 10.59
N LEU A 398 24.53 10.89 10.90
CA LEU A 398 23.97 10.67 12.24
C LEU A 398 24.70 9.62 13.07
N GLU A 399 25.29 8.63 12.44
CA GLU A 399 26.00 7.53 13.09
C GLU A 399 27.48 7.64 12.74
N LYS A 400 28.33 7.78 13.76
CA LYS A 400 29.80 7.63 13.61
C LYS A 400 30.22 6.22 13.13
N GLY A 401 29.25 5.40 12.70
CA GLY A 401 29.38 4.03 12.26
C GLY A 401 28.99 3.87 10.79
N ASN A 402 29.79 3.12 10.06
CA ASN A 402 29.61 2.80 8.66
C ASN A 402 28.21 2.19 8.38
N PRO A 403 27.35 2.78 7.54
CA PRO A 403 26.02 2.26 7.20
C PRO A 403 26.11 1.06 6.22
N LYS A 404 26.94 0.05 6.54
CA LYS A 404 27.24 -1.10 5.69
C LYS A 404 26.00 -1.80 5.16
N ALA A 405 25.04 -2.08 6.04
CA ALA A 405 23.81 -2.75 5.65
C ALA A 405 22.96 -1.92 4.64
N VAL A 406 22.94 -0.58 4.82
CA VAL A 406 22.20 0.31 3.93
C VAL A 406 22.88 0.39 2.56
N ARG A 407 24.21 0.51 2.54
CA ARG A 407 25.00 0.50 1.29
C ARG A 407 24.88 -0.84 0.57
N GLY A 408 24.97 -1.96 1.29
CA GLY A 408 24.76 -3.30 0.72
C GLY A 408 23.38 -3.47 0.10
N GLY A 409 22.34 -2.97 0.79
CA GLY A 409 20.98 -2.98 0.28
C GLY A 409 20.81 -2.15 -1.00
N HIS A 410 21.42 -0.96 -1.08
CA HIS A 410 21.42 -0.16 -2.30
C HIS A 410 22.18 -0.82 -3.44
N LYS A 411 23.36 -1.42 -3.17
CA LYS A 411 24.10 -2.19 -4.16
C LYS A 411 23.24 -3.29 -4.77
N ASN A 412 22.61 -4.11 -3.93
CA ASN A 412 21.74 -5.20 -4.38
C ASN A 412 20.52 -4.68 -5.17
N PHE A 413 19.95 -3.54 -4.76
CA PHE A 413 18.88 -2.88 -5.51
C PHE A 413 19.33 -2.48 -6.92
N LEU A 414 20.53 -1.88 -7.05
CA LEU A 414 21.08 -1.49 -8.36
C LEU A 414 21.38 -2.72 -9.24
N GLU A 415 21.93 -3.80 -8.68
CA GLU A 415 22.15 -5.07 -9.40
C GLU A 415 20.84 -5.62 -9.96
N GLN A 416 19.79 -5.71 -9.12
CA GLN A 416 18.46 -6.14 -9.54
C GLN A 416 17.86 -5.19 -10.59
N ALA A 417 18.07 -3.88 -10.45
CA ALA A 417 17.58 -2.92 -11.41
C ALA A 417 18.25 -3.05 -12.79
N VAL A 418 19.56 -3.27 -12.85
CA VAL A 418 20.24 -3.57 -14.12
C VAL A 418 19.56 -4.74 -14.82
N MET A 419 19.30 -5.82 -14.07
CA MET A 419 18.62 -7.00 -14.60
C MET A 419 17.22 -6.71 -15.08
N SER A 420 16.41 -6.06 -14.26
CA SER A 420 15.00 -5.75 -14.59
C SER A 420 14.88 -4.88 -15.84
N PHE A 421 15.72 -3.84 -15.97
CA PHE A 421 15.72 -2.99 -17.17
C PHE A 421 16.28 -3.68 -18.40
N TYR A 422 17.30 -4.52 -18.24
CA TYR A 422 17.83 -5.31 -19.34
C TYR A 422 16.79 -6.30 -19.88
N GLN A 423 16.11 -7.02 -18.99
CA GLN A 423 15.06 -7.97 -19.32
C GLN A 423 13.81 -7.30 -19.95
N ALA A 424 13.52 -6.06 -19.57
CA ALA A 424 12.47 -5.25 -20.17
C ALA A 424 12.87 -4.60 -21.51
N GLY A 425 14.10 -4.84 -22.01
CA GLY A 425 14.59 -4.28 -23.26
C GLY A 425 15.11 -2.84 -23.17
N HIS A 426 15.10 -2.22 -21.99
CA HIS A 426 15.59 -0.84 -21.75
C HIS A 426 17.11 -0.81 -21.57
N VAL A 427 17.86 -1.27 -22.57
CA VAL A 427 19.32 -1.50 -22.52
C VAL A 427 20.11 -0.25 -22.15
N ASN A 428 19.71 0.93 -22.66
CA ASN A 428 20.39 2.19 -22.35
C ASN A 428 20.23 2.60 -20.88
N ILE A 429 19.06 2.35 -20.28
CA ILE A 429 18.81 2.62 -18.87
C ILE A 429 19.60 1.62 -18.02
N ALA A 430 19.58 0.33 -18.36
CA ALA A 430 20.37 -0.70 -17.70
C ALA A 430 21.87 -0.34 -17.70
N LEU A 431 22.40 0.15 -18.83
CA LEU A 431 23.80 0.59 -18.94
C LEU A 431 24.10 1.79 -18.03
N ARG A 432 23.19 2.76 -17.94
CA ARG A 432 23.30 3.91 -17.02
C ARG A 432 23.39 3.45 -15.56
N ILE A 433 22.49 2.55 -15.18
CA ILE A 433 22.43 2.00 -13.82
C ILE A 433 23.68 1.19 -13.51
N TYR A 434 24.13 0.36 -14.46
CA TYR A 434 25.34 -0.43 -14.31
C TYR A 434 26.60 0.44 -14.09
N LYS A 435 26.73 1.55 -14.84
CA LYS A 435 27.81 2.52 -14.64
C LYS A 435 27.78 3.16 -13.24
N ASP A 436 26.59 3.53 -12.75
CA ASP A 436 26.44 4.08 -11.37
C ASP A 436 26.81 3.01 -10.33
N LEU A 437 26.38 1.75 -10.52
CA LEU A 437 26.69 0.61 -9.65
C LEU A 437 28.19 0.41 -9.49
N ILE A 438 28.92 0.22 -10.60
CA ILE A 438 30.36 -0.08 -10.56
C ILE A 438 31.20 1.12 -10.10
N THR A 439 30.71 2.35 -10.30
CA THR A 439 31.38 3.56 -9.82
C THR A 439 31.21 3.73 -8.31
N ARG A 440 30.04 3.42 -7.76
CA ARG A 440 29.76 3.57 -6.31
C ARG A 440 30.27 2.43 -5.47
N TYR A 441 30.23 1.22 -6.00
CA TYR A 441 30.51 -0.02 -5.29
C TYR A 441 31.56 -0.87 -6.00
N PRO A 442 32.76 -0.31 -6.31
CA PRO A 442 33.77 -1.06 -7.06
C PRO A 442 34.38 -2.22 -6.27
N ARG A 443 34.25 -2.17 -4.94
CA ARG A 443 34.91 -3.12 -4.02
C ARG A 443 33.95 -3.62 -2.95
N ASP A 444 34.22 -4.83 -2.48
CA ASP A 444 33.53 -5.43 -1.35
C ASP A 444 33.94 -4.81 0.01
N GLU A 445 33.37 -5.30 1.09
CA GLU A 445 33.67 -4.83 2.46
C GLU A 445 35.11 -5.12 2.90
N SER A 446 35.78 -6.08 2.26
CA SER A 446 37.18 -6.46 2.51
C SER A 446 38.16 -5.69 1.63
N GLY A 447 37.64 -4.83 0.71
CA GLY A 447 38.46 -4.01 -0.19
C GLY A 447 38.81 -4.70 -1.52
N TYR A 448 38.33 -5.92 -1.76
CA TYR A 448 38.54 -6.63 -3.02
C TYR A 448 37.58 -6.14 -4.11
N GLU A 449 38.09 -6.03 -5.34
CA GLU A 449 37.25 -5.68 -6.48
C GLU A 449 36.30 -6.83 -6.82
N TYR A 450 35.05 -6.47 -7.19
CA TYR A 450 34.10 -7.46 -7.69
C TYR A 450 34.48 -7.88 -9.09
N GLU A 451 34.87 -9.15 -9.30
CA GLU A 451 35.27 -9.67 -10.62
C GLU A 451 34.17 -9.53 -11.67
N GLN A 452 32.90 -9.72 -11.28
CA GLN A 452 31.75 -9.55 -12.17
C GLN A 452 31.57 -8.10 -12.67
N TYR A 453 32.14 -7.10 -12.01
CA TYR A 453 32.04 -5.69 -12.42
C TYR A 453 33.12 -5.30 -13.45
N LYS A 454 34.04 -6.21 -13.78
CA LYS A 454 34.98 -6.06 -14.90
C LYS A 454 34.34 -6.41 -16.25
N LEU A 455 33.17 -7.07 -16.21
CA LEU A 455 32.42 -7.44 -17.40
C LEU A 455 31.71 -6.23 -18.02
N SER A 456 31.37 -6.30 -19.29
CA SER A 456 30.43 -5.36 -19.89
C SER A 456 29.03 -5.55 -19.26
N MET A 457 28.17 -4.55 -19.34
CA MET A 457 26.80 -4.65 -18.76
C MET A 457 26.04 -5.88 -19.30
N VAL A 458 26.16 -6.16 -20.59
CA VAL A 458 25.48 -7.31 -21.22
C VAL A 458 26.08 -8.64 -20.72
N GLU A 459 27.40 -8.71 -20.58
CA GLU A 459 28.08 -9.90 -20.04
C GLU A 459 27.76 -10.08 -18.55
N PHE A 460 27.69 -9.00 -17.78
CA PHE A 460 27.24 -9.02 -16.39
C PHE A 460 25.81 -9.54 -16.27
N ALA A 461 24.87 -9.04 -17.08
CA ALA A 461 23.49 -9.51 -17.09
C ALA A 461 23.41 -11.01 -17.44
N LYS A 462 24.18 -11.45 -18.44
CA LYS A 462 24.26 -12.87 -18.82
C LYS A 462 24.92 -13.73 -17.74
N TRP A 463 25.95 -13.20 -17.08
CA TRP A 463 26.61 -13.89 -15.97
C TRP A 463 25.67 -14.08 -14.80
N GLN A 464 24.89 -13.07 -14.45
CA GLN A 464 23.93 -13.15 -13.36
C GLN A 464 22.80 -14.14 -13.69
N LEU A 465 22.23 -14.07 -14.89
CA LEU A 465 21.27 -15.08 -15.37
C LEU A 465 21.86 -16.49 -15.30
N LYS A 466 23.10 -16.66 -15.77
CA LYS A 466 23.77 -17.95 -15.72
C LYS A 466 23.98 -18.46 -14.30
N SER A 467 24.36 -17.60 -13.35
CA SER A 467 24.55 -17.99 -11.95
C SER A 467 23.23 -18.41 -11.27
N GLU A 468 22.12 -17.81 -11.68
CA GLU A 468 20.77 -18.20 -11.21
C GLU A 468 20.31 -19.54 -11.82
N PHE A 469 20.69 -19.82 -13.08
CA PHE A 469 20.23 -20.99 -13.85
C PHE A 469 21.19 -22.17 -13.89
N SER A 470 22.47 -22.00 -13.56
CA SER A 470 23.48 -23.08 -13.65
C SER A 470 23.22 -24.27 -12.71
N SER A 471 22.33 -24.12 -11.74
CA SER A 471 21.92 -25.18 -10.81
C SER A 471 20.58 -25.83 -11.18
N LEU A 472 19.90 -25.37 -12.25
CA LEU A 472 18.60 -25.88 -12.65
C LEU A 472 18.71 -27.12 -13.55
N GLY A 473 17.90 -28.14 -13.29
CA GLY A 473 17.70 -29.25 -14.22
C GLY A 473 16.84 -28.86 -15.43
N ASN A 474 16.69 -29.79 -16.40
CA ASN A 474 15.86 -29.59 -17.59
C ASN A 474 14.41 -29.27 -17.26
N ASP A 475 13.84 -29.93 -16.25
CA ASP A 475 12.45 -29.72 -15.82
C ASP A 475 12.27 -28.33 -15.23
N ASP A 476 13.20 -27.89 -14.35
CA ASP A 476 13.17 -26.57 -13.73
C ASP A 476 13.36 -25.45 -14.78
N ALA A 477 14.25 -25.67 -15.77
CA ALA A 477 14.46 -24.70 -16.85
C ALA A 477 13.23 -24.61 -17.77
N THR A 478 12.56 -25.73 -18.04
CA THR A 478 11.29 -25.76 -18.78
C THR A 478 10.22 -25.01 -18.03
N GLU A 479 10.03 -25.26 -16.74
CA GLU A 479 9.04 -24.61 -15.89
C GLU A 479 9.29 -23.09 -15.82
N PHE A 480 10.54 -22.68 -15.63
CA PHE A 480 10.92 -21.28 -15.64
C PHE A 480 10.59 -20.59 -16.97
N ILE A 481 10.94 -21.19 -18.10
CA ILE A 481 10.64 -20.64 -19.43
C ILE A 481 9.13 -20.51 -19.62
N MET A 482 8.38 -21.52 -19.24
CA MET A 482 6.92 -21.52 -19.28
C MET A 482 6.32 -20.38 -18.44
N MET A 483 6.82 -20.20 -17.23
CA MET A 483 6.38 -19.14 -16.32
C MET A 483 6.64 -17.74 -16.92
N VAL A 484 7.83 -17.52 -17.49
CA VAL A 484 8.18 -16.21 -18.09
C VAL A 484 7.36 -15.94 -19.36
N LEU A 485 7.13 -16.95 -20.20
CA LEU A 485 6.25 -16.83 -21.38
C LEU A 485 4.82 -16.50 -20.98
N ARG A 486 4.29 -17.18 -19.98
CA ARG A 486 2.94 -16.94 -19.45
C ARG A 486 2.80 -15.52 -18.89
N GLU A 487 3.83 -15.04 -18.16
CA GLU A 487 3.87 -13.63 -17.73
C GLU A 487 3.91 -12.67 -18.93
N GLY A 488 4.67 -12.99 -19.98
CA GLY A 488 4.71 -12.23 -21.22
C GLY A 488 3.33 -12.11 -21.88
N TYR A 489 2.58 -13.21 -21.95
CA TYR A 489 1.22 -13.22 -22.48
C TYR A 489 0.24 -12.41 -21.61
N PHE A 490 0.35 -12.50 -20.28
CA PHE A 490 -0.43 -11.66 -19.39
C PHE A 490 -0.16 -10.17 -19.64
N ARG A 491 1.12 -9.78 -19.73
CA ARG A 491 1.51 -8.39 -19.99
C ARG A 491 0.97 -7.89 -21.32
N TYR A 492 1.06 -8.71 -22.35
CA TYR A 492 0.50 -8.39 -23.65
C TYR A 492 -1.03 -8.23 -23.59
N ALA A 493 -1.73 -9.11 -22.87
CA ALA A 493 -3.18 -9.02 -22.66
C ALA A 493 -3.64 -7.71 -22.00
N VAL A 494 -2.80 -7.12 -21.15
CA VAL A 494 -3.09 -5.86 -20.42
C VAL A 494 -2.39 -4.64 -21.04
N HIS A 495 -1.98 -4.71 -22.30
CA HIS A 495 -1.33 -3.62 -23.07
C HIS A 495 0.00 -3.10 -22.47
N ASP A 496 0.76 -3.98 -21.84
CA ASP A 496 2.13 -3.71 -21.35
C ASP A 496 3.15 -4.28 -22.35
N ASP A 497 3.09 -3.80 -23.59
CA ASP A 497 3.74 -4.42 -24.76
C ASP A 497 5.27 -4.41 -24.69
N ASP A 498 5.85 -3.33 -24.17
CA ASP A 498 7.32 -3.22 -24.00
C ASP A 498 7.84 -4.29 -23.05
N GLU A 499 7.15 -4.51 -21.93
CA GLU A 499 7.52 -5.52 -20.94
C GLU A 499 7.24 -6.95 -21.45
N ALA A 500 6.18 -7.13 -22.27
CA ALA A 500 5.90 -8.41 -22.92
C ALA A 500 7.02 -8.78 -23.89
N ALA A 501 7.47 -7.83 -24.72
CA ALA A 501 8.60 -8.04 -25.65
C ALA A 501 9.91 -8.33 -24.90
N GLY A 502 10.15 -7.68 -23.76
CA GLY A 502 11.28 -7.97 -22.88
C GLY A 502 11.28 -9.40 -22.37
N ARG A 503 10.13 -9.93 -21.97
CA ARG A 503 9.98 -11.33 -21.52
C ARG A 503 10.25 -12.33 -22.65
N GLU A 504 9.75 -12.05 -23.85
CA GLU A 504 10.06 -12.90 -25.01
C GLU A 504 11.57 -12.95 -25.32
N LYS A 505 12.25 -11.82 -25.26
CA LYS A 505 13.69 -11.74 -25.47
C LYS A 505 14.46 -12.51 -24.39
N MET A 506 14.09 -12.33 -23.12
CA MET A 506 14.69 -13.07 -22.00
C MET A 506 14.58 -14.58 -22.19
N VAL A 507 13.40 -15.06 -22.56
CA VAL A 507 13.19 -16.50 -22.81
C VAL A 507 14.09 -17.01 -23.94
N GLN A 508 14.25 -16.25 -25.03
CA GLN A 508 15.16 -16.64 -26.11
C GLN A 508 16.61 -16.73 -25.64
N GLU A 509 17.05 -15.78 -24.82
CA GLU A 509 18.43 -15.77 -24.30
C GLU A 509 18.67 -16.94 -23.32
N VAL A 510 17.72 -17.20 -22.41
CA VAL A 510 17.80 -18.32 -21.46
C VAL A 510 17.80 -19.66 -22.20
N TYR A 511 16.90 -19.84 -23.17
CA TYR A 511 16.81 -21.04 -23.96
C TYR A 511 18.13 -21.33 -24.76
N ALA A 512 18.64 -20.30 -25.42
CA ALA A 512 19.90 -20.43 -26.17
C ALA A 512 21.10 -20.71 -25.25
N MET A 513 21.12 -20.13 -24.06
CA MET A 513 22.18 -20.33 -23.08
C MET A 513 22.14 -21.76 -22.54
N PHE A 514 20.95 -22.27 -22.20
CA PHE A 514 20.77 -23.64 -21.73
C PHE A 514 21.13 -24.68 -22.78
N GLN A 515 20.72 -24.48 -24.05
CA GLN A 515 21.12 -25.36 -25.16
C GLN A 515 22.64 -25.42 -25.35
N LYS A 516 23.33 -24.28 -25.20
CA LYS A 516 24.79 -24.22 -25.36
C LYS A 516 25.52 -24.96 -24.24
N GLU A 517 25.03 -24.88 -23.00
CA GLU A 517 25.65 -25.54 -21.84
C GLU A 517 25.45 -27.07 -21.86
N HIS A 518 24.33 -27.54 -22.37
CA HIS A 518 23.98 -28.94 -22.41
C HIS A 518 24.09 -29.55 -23.82
N SER A 519 24.87 -28.95 -24.70
CA SER A 519 25.06 -29.42 -26.10
C SER A 519 25.60 -30.86 -26.21
N ASP A 520 26.39 -31.30 -25.24
CA ASP A 520 27.00 -32.64 -25.23
C ASP A 520 26.07 -33.72 -24.61
N GLU A 521 25.06 -33.31 -23.83
CA GLU A 521 24.09 -34.21 -23.16
C GLU A 521 22.78 -34.36 -23.95
N SER A 522 22.62 -33.64 -25.06
CA SER A 522 21.36 -33.38 -25.76
C SER A 522 20.66 -34.61 -26.38
N TYR A 523 21.30 -35.78 -26.40
CA TYR A 523 20.71 -36.95 -27.05
C TYR A 523 19.64 -37.70 -26.26
N ARG A 524 19.43 -37.38 -24.99
CA ARG A 524 18.42 -38.08 -24.19
C ARG A 524 17.32 -37.21 -23.55
N PHE A 525 17.58 -35.94 -23.20
CA PHE A 525 16.67 -35.09 -22.49
C PHE A 525 16.91 -33.61 -22.77
N GLY A 526 16.74 -33.18 -24.05
CA GLY A 526 16.78 -31.75 -24.38
C GLY A 526 15.53 -31.01 -23.96
N LEU A 527 15.60 -29.67 -23.78
CA LEU A 527 14.45 -28.83 -23.64
C LEU A 527 13.46 -29.06 -24.81
N PRO A 528 12.13 -29.03 -24.56
CA PRO A 528 11.15 -28.99 -25.65
C PRO A 528 11.43 -27.83 -26.60
N SER A 529 11.00 -27.95 -27.86
CA SER A 529 11.24 -26.87 -28.83
C SER A 529 10.61 -25.54 -28.34
N MET A 530 11.24 -24.41 -28.69
CA MET A 530 10.75 -23.08 -28.30
C MET A 530 9.30 -22.86 -28.77
N GLU A 531 8.95 -23.39 -29.94
CA GLU A 531 7.61 -23.33 -30.50
C GLU A 531 6.60 -24.08 -29.62
N LEU A 532 6.97 -25.26 -29.15
CA LEU A 532 6.14 -26.06 -28.25
C LEU A 532 5.96 -25.37 -26.90
N LEU A 533 7.06 -24.84 -26.30
CA LEU A 533 7.00 -24.09 -25.06
C LEU A 533 6.10 -22.87 -25.15
N ARG A 534 6.17 -22.12 -26.23
CA ARG A 534 5.27 -20.98 -26.51
C ARG A 534 3.83 -21.41 -26.60
N TYR A 535 3.53 -22.49 -27.32
CA TYR A 535 2.20 -23.02 -27.45
C TYR A 535 1.64 -23.48 -26.10
N MET A 536 2.42 -24.24 -25.33
CA MET A 536 2.01 -24.72 -24.01
C MET A 536 1.72 -23.55 -23.07
N ALA A 537 2.62 -22.57 -22.96
CA ALA A 537 2.43 -21.39 -22.13
C ALA A 537 1.20 -20.54 -22.55
N PHE A 538 0.94 -20.46 -23.87
CA PHE A 538 -0.23 -19.80 -24.41
C PHE A 538 -1.52 -20.53 -24.02
N MET A 539 -1.54 -21.84 -24.14
CA MET A 539 -2.71 -22.66 -23.75
C MET A 539 -2.91 -22.68 -22.25
N ASP A 540 -1.85 -22.71 -21.44
CA ASP A 540 -1.94 -22.56 -20.00
C ASP A 540 -2.61 -21.24 -19.62
N PHE A 541 -2.19 -20.13 -20.22
CA PHE A 541 -2.82 -18.83 -19.97
C PHE A 541 -4.30 -18.82 -20.38
N LEU A 542 -4.63 -19.36 -21.54
CA LEU A 542 -6.02 -19.36 -22.04
C LEU A 542 -6.95 -20.26 -21.22
N ASN A 543 -6.43 -21.33 -20.63
CA ASN A 543 -7.21 -22.28 -19.87
C ASN A 543 -7.21 -22.03 -18.36
N ASP A 544 -6.36 -21.13 -17.87
CA ASP A 544 -6.26 -20.84 -16.44
C ASP A 544 -7.49 -20.07 -15.93
N PRO A 545 -8.29 -20.66 -15.03
CA PRO A 545 -9.49 -20.04 -14.48
C PRO A 545 -9.19 -18.84 -13.57
N GLU A 546 -7.97 -18.67 -13.08
CA GLU A 546 -7.58 -17.48 -12.28
C GLU A 546 -7.61 -16.19 -13.10
N TYR A 547 -7.42 -16.29 -14.44
CA TYR A 547 -7.58 -15.14 -15.32
C TYR A 547 -9.02 -15.00 -15.81
N PRO A 548 -9.60 -13.79 -15.79
CA PRO A 548 -10.91 -13.52 -16.34
C PRO A 548 -11.02 -13.98 -17.79
N LYS A 549 -12.17 -14.56 -18.16
CA LYS A 549 -12.41 -15.05 -19.51
C LYS A 549 -12.19 -13.97 -20.58
N GLU A 550 -12.63 -12.76 -20.29
CA GLU A 550 -12.49 -11.61 -21.19
C GLU A 550 -11.03 -11.22 -21.41
N LEU A 551 -10.19 -11.31 -20.37
CA LEU A 551 -8.76 -11.05 -20.48
C LEU A 551 -8.09 -12.11 -21.37
N ARG A 552 -8.45 -13.38 -21.18
CA ARG A 552 -7.96 -14.50 -22.01
C ARG A 552 -8.38 -14.35 -23.46
N MET A 553 -9.62 -13.95 -23.71
CA MET A 553 -10.13 -13.69 -25.06
C MET A 553 -9.53 -12.42 -25.67
N SER A 554 -9.24 -11.39 -24.88
CA SER A 554 -8.51 -10.20 -25.33
C SER A 554 -7.12 -10.57 -25.85
N LEU A 555 -6.37 -11.40 -25.12
CA LEU A 555 -5.08 -11.92 -25.59
C LEU A 555 -5.21 -12.62 -26.94
N LEU A 556 -6.15 -13.56 -27.06
CA LEU A 556 -6.35 -14.31 -28.28
C LEU A 556 -6.66 -13.39 -29.47
N GLY A 557 -7.59 -12.43 -29.28
CA GLY A 557 -7.96 -11.46 -30.31
C GLY A 557 -6.81 -10.55 -30.71
N ARG A 558 -6.04 -10.06 -29.73
CA ARG A 558 -4.85 -9.23 -30.00
C ARG A 558 -3.78 -9.99 -30.78
N ILE A 559 -3.44 -11.21 -30.36
CA ILE A 559 -2.43 -12.02 -31.10
C ILE A 559 -2.93 -12.29 -32.53
N GLN A 560 -4.20 -12.59 -32.73
CA GLN A 560 -4.76 -12.84 -34.04
C GLN A 560 -4.67 -11.63 -34.97
N VAL A 561 -4.91 -10.43 -34.45
CA VAL A 561 -4.95 -9.18 -35.24
C VAL A 561 -3.59 -8.52 -35.35
N GLU A 562 -2.86 -8.40 -34.26
CA GLU A 562 -1.63 -7.62 -34.16
C GLU A 562 -0.36 -8.45 -34.48
N ARG A 563 -0.43 -9.79 -34.29
CA ARG A 563 0.70 -10.72 -34.49
C ARG A 563 0.29 -11.98 -35.29
N PRO A 564 -0.22 -11.83 -36.52
CA PRO A 564 -0.74 -12.95 -37.32
C PRO A 564 0.32 -14.06 -37.54
N ASP A 565 1.60 -13.69 -37.71
CA ASP A 565 2.68 -14.67 -37.86
C ASP A 565 2.83 -15.57 -36.63
N LEU A 566 2.70 -15.01 -35.42
CA LEU A 566 2.72 -15.77 -34.18
C LEU A 566 1.49 -16.66 -34.07
N PHE A 567 0.32 -16.13 -34.44
CA PHE A 567 -0.93 -16.90 -34.42
C PHE A 567 -0.88 -18.13 -35.30
N GLU A 568 -0.37 -17.99 -36.53
CA GLU A 568 -0.20 -19.12 -37.45
C GLU A 568 0.81 -20.16 -36.94
N LYS A 569 1.90 -19.73 -36.29
CA LYS A 569 2.84 -20.65 -35.64
C LYS A 569 2.20 -21.43 -34.48
N LEU A 570 1.39 -20.76 -33.66
CA LEU A 570 0.65 -21.41 -32.56
C LEU A 570 -0.36 -22.43 -33.08
N LYS A 571 -1.12 -22.08 -34.12
CA LYS A 571 -2.04 -23.02 -34.80
C LYS A 571 -1.35 -24.23 -35.37
N LYS A 572 -0.23 -24.04 -36.04
CA LYS A 572 0.56 -25.15 -36.60
C LYS A 572 1.02 -26.09 -35.49
N GLN A 573 1.49 -25.52 -34.38
CA GLN A 573 1.94 -26.30 -33.22
C GLN A 573 0.77 -27.05 -32.55
N GLU A 574 -0.40 -26.45 -32.48
CA GLU A 574 -1.65 -27.09 -32.02
C GLU A 574 -1.97 -28.33 -32.85
N GLN A 575 -1.93 -28.21 -34.18
CA GLN A 575 -2.20 -29.32 -35.08
C GLN A 575 -1.18 -30.46 -34.91
N GLN A 576 0.10 -30.13 -34.77
CA GLN A 576 1.16 -31.12 -34.53
C GLN A 576 0.95 -31.85 -33.19
N TYR A 577 0.64 -31.12 -32.14
CA TYR A 577 0.38 -31.67 -30.82
C TYR A 577 -0.81 -32.64 -30.82
N PHE A 578 -1.91 -32.30 -31.48
CA PHE A 578 -3.06 -33.21 -31.62
C PHE A 578 -2.77 -34.44 -32.46
N GLN A 579 -1.96 -34.32 -33.52
CA GLN A 579 -1.53 -35.46 -34.32
C GLN A 579 -0.66 -36.43 -33.51
N GLU A 580 0.22 -35.91 -32.68
CA GLU A 580 1.07 -36.72 -31.80
C GLU A 580 0.25 -37.44 -30.73
N LEU A 581 -0.71 -36.76 -30.11
CA LEU A 581 -1.64 -37.35 -29.15
C LEU A 581 -2.46 -38.50 -29.77
N GLN A 582 -2.96 -38.30 -31.00
CA GLN A 582 -3.71 -39.35 -31.72
C GLN A 582 -2.83 -40.57 -32.03
N LYS A 583 -1.59 -40.37 -32.42
CA LYS A 583 -0.63 -41.46 -32.64
C LYS A 583 -0.32 -42.24 -31.34
N GLN A 584 -0.15 -41.54 -30.22
CA GLN A 584 0.09 -42.14 -28.91
C GLN A 584 -1.12 -42.96 -28.43
N GLN A 585 -2.34 -42.45 -28.62
CA GLN A 585 -3.57 -43.20 -28.29
C GLN A 585 -3.77 -44.46 -29.15
N GLN A 586 -3.36 -44.37 -30.43
CA GLN A 586 -3.42 -45.56 -31.32
C GLN A 586 -2.31 -46.57 -31.06
N ALA A 587 -1.20 -46.17 -30.45
CA ALA A 587 -0.07 -47.00 -30.11
C ALA A 587 -0.20 -47.73 -28.75
N GLN A 588 -1.19 -47.35 -27.91
CA GLN A 588 -1.48 -48.10 -26.69
C GLN A 588 -2.28 -49.38 -27.07
N PRO A 589 -1.74 -50.58 -26.81
CA PRO A 589 -2.49 -51.80 -27.06
C PRO A 589 -3.72 -51.79 -26.15
N ALA A 590 -4.89 -52.10 -26.73
CA ALA A 590 -6.09 -52.36 -25.96
C ALA A 590 -5.77 -53.37 -24.89
N ASN A 591 -5.82 -52.97 -23.63
CA ASN A 591 -5.67 -53.92 -22.52
C ASN A 591 -6.87 -54.86 -22.56
N PRO A 592 -6.65 -56.19 -22.54
CA PRO A 592 -7.73 -57.19 -22.62
C PRO A 592 -8.61 -57.19 -21.35
#